data_78a64c3988eac744ddbc6c53b8df7f4e
#
_entry.id   78a64c3988eac744ddbc6c53b8df7f4e
#
_cell.length_a   1.000
_cell.length_b   1.000
_cell.length_c   1.000
_cell.angle_alpha   90.00
_cell.angle_beta   90.00
_cell.angle_gamma   90.00
#
_symmetry.space_group_name_H-M   'P 1'
#
loop_
_entity.id
_entity.type
_entity.pdbx_description
1 polymer ?
#
loop_
_entity_poly.entity_id
_entity_poly.type
_entity_poly.pdbx_seq_one_letter_code
_entity_poly.pdbx_strand_id
1 'polypeptide(L)'
;MNNLRQRTLTGLGWTGATRLLGQILQLAATVVLARLLSPKEYGLLGMVLVFTGFATYVADMGLGASIIQRSTVSDRHLNSVFWLNVAAGTLLTGLFALAAPLVASFYDEPQLRMLTVVIALNFVFGSLNVVQIALLDKSLNFRTKFWIETVSSLASGIVALTLALAGAGVWSLVGQSLTQTIVRVLMLWAQSSWRPALAFDLSAIRELLHFSGHLLGFGAVIYWSQNIDKLIIGRWIGSSALGIYSLADKLMRLPLYNVTDVTTSVMFPALSTIQDDVEAVRRAYLRAVRMISLITFPMMTALSVLAAPAVLVVYGSKWQASIVILQLLCFSGMAQSIYNTAGWLYLSQGRTDVLFRLGLYSTTVRVTGVLIGAHWGLMGVAWAYVIGGYVFILYPTWSRAGRLVNLSFTSLLRNVEGPFACATTMGAVLWASDRWIFGGWALDARLAIQVALGVIIYAILVRTFRLQAWVEVVHILLARSGGRSRFLRWAAGHEA
;
A
#
# COMPACT_ATOMS: atom_id res chain seq x y z
N MET A 1 -12.89 -32.82 0.17
CA MET A 1 -12.67 -31.70 -0.76
C MET A 1 -13.76 -30.61 -0.69
N ASN A 2 -15.04 -30.94 -0.58
CA ASN A 2 -16.13 -29.94 -0.50
C ASN A 2 -16.01 -28.98 0.71
N ASN A 3 -15.57 -29.49 1.86
CA ASN A 3 -15.44 -28.69 3.09
C ASN A 3 -14.29 -27.65 2.99
N LEU A 4 -13.17 -27.97 2.31
CA LEU A 4 -12.06 -27.05 2.09
C LEU A 4 -12.46 -25.93 1.13
N ARG A 5 -13.12 -26.26 0.00
CA ARG A 5 -13.61 -25.29 -0.98
C ARG A 5 -14.60 -24.29 -0.34
N GLN A 6 -15.52 -24.79 0.47
CA GLN A 6 -16.49 -23.94 1.16
C GLN A 6 -15.82 -23.04 2.21
N ARG A 7 -14.88 -23.55 3.00
CA ARG A 7 -14.08 -22.77 3.96
C ARG A 7 -13.25 -21.71 3.26
N THR A 8 -12.64 -22.03 2.11
CA THR A 8 -11.85 -21.06 1.32
C THR A 8 -12.73 -19.95 0.76
N LEU A 9 -13.89 -20.27 0.18
CA LEU A 9 -14.82 -19.26 -0.35
C LEU A 9 -15.36 -18.34 0.75
N THR A 10 -15.77 -18.91 1.87
CA THR A 10 -16.22 -18.14 3.05
C THR A 10 -15.07 -17.30 3.61
N GLY A 11 -13.84 -17.85 3.63
CA GLY A 11 -12.64 -17.16 4.06
C GLY A 11 -12.29 -15.95 3.18
N LEU A 12 -12.43 -16.07 1.85
CA LEU A 12 -12.25 -14.96 0.92
C LEU A 12 -13.24 -13.82 1.20
N GLY A 13 -14.51 -14.16 1.49
CA GLY A 13 -15.51 -13.16 1.87
C GLY A 13 -15.13 -12.41 3.15
N TRP A 14 -14.75 -13.14 4.21
CA TRP A 14 -14.30 -12.53 5.47
C TRP A 14 -13.00 -11.71 5.32
N THR A 15 -12.03 -12.19 4.55
CA THR A 15 -10.79 -11.45 4.28
C THR A 15 -11.07 -10.16 3.51
N GLY A 16 -11.96 -10.22 2.51
CA GLY A 16 -12.42 -9.04 1.78
C GLY A 16 -13.13 -8.03 2.70
N ALA A 17 -14.04 -8.52 3.56
CA ALA A 17 -14.72 -7.69 4.54
C ALA A 17 -13.75 -7.04 5.54
N THR A 18 -12.76 -7.80 6.05
CA THR A 18 -11.72 -7.27 6.94
C THR A 18 -10.92 -6.15 6.27
N ARG A 19 -10.51 -6.35 5.02
CA ARG A 19 -9.78 -5.32 4.26
C ARG A 19 -10.61 -4.08 4.04
N LEU A 20 -11.84 -4.23 3.54
CA LEU A 20 -12.72 -3.09 3.24
C LEU A 20 -13.08 -2.30 4.49
N LEU A 21 -13.57 -2.99 5.53
CA LEU A 21 -13.93 -2.32 6.78
C LEU A 21 -12.72 -1.70 7.48
N GLY A 22 -11.60 -2.41 7.52
CA GLY A 22 -10.35 -1.89 8.05
C GLY A 22 -9.88 -0.64 7.33
N GLN A 23 -9.96 -0.60 5.99
CA GLN A 23 -9.63 0.58 5.19
C GLN A 23 -10.59 1.74 5.46
N ILE A 24 -11.89 1.48 5.56
CA ILE A 24 -12.89 2.50 5.87
C ILE A 24 -12.63 3.10 7.25
N LEU A 25 -12.45 2.25 8.28
CA LEU A 25 -12.17 2.70 9.65
C LEU A 25 -10.86 3.49 9.73
N GLN A 26 -9.81 3.02 9.05
CA GLN A 26 -8.52 3.71 9.01
C GLN A 26 -8.61 5.05 8.28
N LEU A 27 -9.35 5.12 7.17
CA LEU A 27 -9.60 6.38 6.46
C LEU A 27 -10.40 7.34 7.33
N ALA A 28 -11.49 6.89 7.94
CA ALA A 28 -12.30 7.72 8.84
C ALA A 28 -11.45 8.28 10.01
N ALA A 29 -10.67 7.43 10.67
CA ALA A 29 -9.75 7.87 11.73
C ALA A 29 -8.70 8.87 11.18
N THR A 30 -8.11 8.60 10.00
CA THR A 30 -7.13 9.50 9.39
C THR A 30 -7.76 10.87 9.06
N VAL A 31 -8.98 10.90 8.53
CA VAL A 31 -9.70 12.13 8.19
C VAL A 31 -9.98 12.97 9.46
N VAL A 32 -10.51 12.34 10.48
CA VAL A 32 -10.84 13.03 11.74
C VAL A 32 -9.57 13.57 12.42
N LEU A 33 -8.53 12.72 12.52
CA LEU A 33 -7.26 13.12 13.14
C LEU A 33 -6.54 14.19 12.32
N ALA A 34 -6.56 14.12 11.00
CA ALA A 34 -5.91 15.14 10.16
C ALA A 34 -6.58 16.52 10.27
N ARG A 35 -7.88 16.59 10.57
CA ARG A 35 -8.56 17.87 10.85
C ARG A 35 -8.17 18.47 12.21
N LEU A 36 -7.90 17.62 13.19
CA LEU A 36 -7.51 18.05 14.54
C LEU A 36 -6.03 18.37 14.61
N LEU A 37 -5.20 17.53 14.05
CA LEU A 37 -3.75 17.58 14.11
C LEU A 37 -3.13 18.41 12.97
N SER A 38 -1.87 18.82 13.15
CA SER A 38 -1.09 19.55 12.18
C SER A 38 -0.21 18.63 11.32
N PRO A 39 0.26 19.07 10.14
CA PRO A 39 1.25 18.35 9.36
C PRO A 39 2.53 18.02 10.14
N LYS A 40 2.97 18.90 11.06
CA LYS A 40 4.14 18.67 11.89
C LYS A 40 4.00 17.42 12.74
N GLU A 41 2.83 17.24 13.39
CA GLU A 41 2.56 16.09 14.26
C GLU A 41 2.56 14.76 13.49
N TYR A 42 1.99 14.74 12.29
CA TYR A 42 2.08 13.59 11.40
C TYR A 42 3.52 13.32 10.93
N GLY A 43 4.29 14.37 10.68
CA GLY A 43 5.69 14.26 10.31
C GLY A 43 6.56 13.71 11.43
N LEU A 44 6.38 14.17 12.67
CA LEU A 44 7.09 13.64 13.83
C LEU A 44 6.85 12.14 14.01
N LEU A 45 5.59 11.70 13.92
CA LEU A 45 5.30 10.26 13.91
C LEU A 45 5.98 9.56 12.73
N GLY A 46 5.91 10.14 11.53
CA GLY A 46 6.53 9.60 10.31
C GLY A 46 8.04 9.38 10.46
N MET A 47 8.75 10.32 11.10
CA MET A 47 10.18 10.21 11.39
C MET A 47 10.52 9.00 12.25
N VAL A 48 9.76 8.75 13.29
CA VAL A 48 9.94 7.56 14.17
C VAL A 48 9.60 6.29 13.41
N LEU A 49 8.50 6.29 12.64
CA LEU A 49 8.02 5.10 11.92
C LEU A 49 8.98 4.63 10.83
N VAL A 50 9.83 5.47 10.26
CA VAL A 50 10.87 5.04 9.30
C VAL A 50 11.82 4.04 9.96
N PHE A 51 12.26 4.27 11.17
CA PHE A 51 13.18 3.38 11.88
C PHE A 51 12.45 2.21 12.57
N THR A 52 11.35 2.51 13.28
CA THR A 52 10.62 1.47 14.02
C THR A 52 9.89 0.50 13.08
N GLY A 53 9.43 0.96 11.92
CA GLY A 53 8.85 0.09 10.90
C GLY A 53 9.87 -0.90 10.33
N PHE A 54 11.13 -0.46 10.11
CA PHE A 54 12.20 -1.38 9.72
C PHE A 54 12.47 -2.43 10.82
N ALA A 55 12.56 -1.98 12.06
CA ALA A 55 12.78 -2.87 13.18
C ALA A 55 11.61 -3.88 13.36
N THR A 56 10.37 -3.45 13.15
CA THR A 56 9.20 -4.36 13.14
C THR A 56 9.35 -5.43 12.05
N TYR A 57 9.78 -5.04 10.86
CA TYR A 57 10.01 -5.98 9.76
C TYR A 57 11.09 -7.02 10.12
N VAL A 58 12.17 -6.58 10.77
CA VAL A 58 13.24 -7.49 11.25
C VAL A 58 12.77 -8.35 12.42
N ALA A 59 11.97 -7.80 13.34
CA ALA A 59 11.44 -8.51 14.49
C ALA A 59 10.54 -9.70 14.12
N ASP A 60 9.74 -9.55 13.06
CA ASP A 60 8.85 -10.63 12.60
C ASP A 60 9.63 -11.84 12.06
N MET A 61 10.89 -11.67 11.68
CA MET A 61 11.84 -12.72 11.22
C MET A 61 11.23 -13.76 10.26
N GLY A 62 10.01 -13.57 9.76
CA GLY A 62 9.27 -14.54 8.95
C GLY A 62 8.89 -15.83 9.72
N LEU A 63 9.06 -15.85 11.04
CA LEU A 63 8.78 -17.03 11.87
C LEU A 63 7.30 -17.38 11.91
N GLY A 64 6.43 -16.37 11.89
CA GLY A 64 4.98 -16.57 11.73
C GLY A 64 4.63 -17.31 10.44
N ALA A 65 5.23 -16.94 9.33
CA ALA A 65 5.04 -17.60 8.04
C ALA A 65 5.56 -19.05 8.05
N SER A 66 6.67 -19.30 8.74
CA SER A 66 7.23 -20.67 8.88
C SER A 66 6.30 -21.60 9.67
N ILE A 67 5.59 -21.09 10.71
CA ILE A 67 4.58 -21.85 11.44
C ILE A 67 3.41 -22.23 10.51
N ILE A 68 2.97 -21.31 9.66
CA ILE A 68 1.85 -21.54 8.74
C ILE A 68 2.22 -22.57 7.67
N GLN A 69 3.44 -22.47 7.12
CA GLN A 69 3.91 -23.33 6.02
C GLN A 69 4.10 -24.79 6.43
N ARG A 70 4.56 -25.07 7.65
CA ARG A 70 4.79 -26.44 8.10
C ARG A 70 3.47 -27.21 8.25
N SER A 71 3.44 -28.44 7.77
CA SER A 71 2.27 -29.33 7.93
C SER A 71 2.04 -29.69 9.41
N THR A 72 3.09 -30.03 10.13
CA THR A 72 3.07 -30.37 11.56
C THR A 72 3.88 -29.37 12.37
N VAL A 73 3.25 -28.75 13.34
CA VAL A 73 3.87 -27.84 14.31
C VAL A 73 3.63 -28.40 15.70
N SER A 74 4.71 -28.67 16.42
CA SER A 74 4.64 -29.11 17.81
C SER A 74 4.72 -27.93 18.77
N ASP A 75 4.30 -28.13 20.02
CA ASP A 75 4.43 -27.15 21.11
C ASP A 75 5.88 -26.68 21.31
N ARG A 76 6.85 -27.53 21.06
CA ARG A 76 8.27 -27.20 21.05
C ARG A 76 8.59 -26.05 20.07
N HIS A 77 8.05 -26.10 18.86
CA HIS A 77 8.23 -25.02 17.87
C HIS A 77 7.52 -23.74 18.30
N LEU A 78 6.26 -23.84 18.76
CA LEU A 78 5.48 -22.69 19.19
C LEU A 78 6.09 -21.96 20.37
N ASN A 79 6.52 -22.69 21.40
CA ASN A 79 7.16 -22.13 22.58
C ASN A 79 8.49 -21.44 22.22
N SER A 80 9.32 -22.11 21.40
CA SER A 80 10.61 -21.54 21.00
C SER A 80 10.46 -20.28 20.17
N VAL A 81 9.52 -20.26 19.21
CA VAL A 81 9.20 -19.05 18.42
C VAL A 81 8.66 -17.94 19.31
N PHE A 82 7.76 -18.25 20.24
CA PHE A 82 7.20 -17.27 21.16
C PHE A 82 8.29 -16.58 21.98
N TRP A 83 9.13 -17.37 22.68
CA TRP A 83 10.17 -16.80 23.52
C TRP A 83 11.27 -16.08 22.76
N LEU A 84 11.60 -16.55 21.54
CA LEU A 84 12.51 -15.82 20.66
C LEU A 84 11.95 -14.45 20.27
N ASN A 85 10.66 -14.40 19.88
CA ASN A 85 10.03 -13.12 19.53
C ASN A 85 9.93 -12.18 20.73
N VAL A 86 9.59 -12.68 21.92
CA VAL A 86 9.56 -11.88 23.16
C VAL A 86 10.95 -11.32 23.48
N ALA A 87 11.98 -12.15 23.39
CA ALA A 87 13.35 -11.70 23.60
C ALA A 87 13.77 -10.64 22.56
N ALA A 88 13.47 -10.88 21.27
CA ALA A 88 13.75 -9.93 20.19
C ALA A 88 12.97 -8.62 20.35
N GLY A 89 11.68 -8.69 20.68
CA GLY A 89 10.85 -7.50 20.92
C GLY A 89 11.33 -6.67 22.11
N THR A 90 11.72 -7.35 23.21
CA THR A 90 12.28 -6.67 24.40
C THR A 90 13.63 -6.05 24.08
N LEU A 91 14.52 -6.77 23.40
CA LEU A 91 15.82 -6.28 22.97
C LEU A 91 15.67 -5.04 22.05
N LEU A 92 14.77 -5.11 21.07
CA LEU A 92 14.51 -3.99 20.17
C LEU A 92 13.94 -2.79 20.94
N THR A 93 13.03 -3.01 21.88
CA THR A 93 12.50 -1.91 22.70
C THR A 93 13.63 -1.24 23.49
N GLY A 94 14.51 -2.02 24.14
CA GLY A 94 15.68 -1.51 24.83
C GLY A 94 16.66 -0.77 23.90
N LEU A 95 16.95 -1.35 22.75
CA LEU A 95 17.83 -0.74 21.73
C LEU A 95 17.28 0.60 21.24
N PHE A 96 15.98 0.68 20.93
CA PHE A 96 15.36 1.92 20.48
C PHE A 96 15.22 2.95 21.61
N ALA A 97 15.02 2.52 22.86
CA ALA A 97 15.03 3.42 24.00
C ALA A 97 16.44 4.04 24.18
N LEU A 98 17.50 3.25 24.02
CA LEU A 98 18.88 3.73 24.06
C LEU A 98 19.24 4.58 22.84
N ALA A 99 18.73 4.24 21.65
CA ALA A 99 18.95 4.98 20.42
C ALA A 99 18.06 6.24 20.27
N ALA A 100 17.06 6.42 21.14
CA ALA A 100 16.15 7.55 21.05
C ALA A 100 16.82 8.94 21.03
N PRO A 101 17.89 9.21 21.81
CA PRO A 101 18.64 10.46 21.69
C PRO A 101 19.31 10.63 20.33
N LEU A 102 19.79 9.53 19.70
CA LEU A 102 20.41 9.55 18.38
C LEU A 102 19.37 9.85 17.29
N VAL A 103 18.17 9.30 17.38
CA VAL A 103 17.06 9.60 16.47
C VAL A 103 16.66 11.08 16.59
N ALA A 104 16.56 11.59 17.80
CA ALA A 104 16.24 13.00 18.04
C ALA A 104 17.32 13.94 17.49
N SER A 105 18.60 13.65 17.71
CA SER A 105 19.71 14.43 17.16
C SER A 105 19.84 14.31 15.64
N PHE A 106 19.55 13.13 15.07
CA PHE A 106 19.57 12.93 13.63
C PHE A 106 18.56 13.81 12.90
N TYR A 107 17.37 14.02 13.47
CA TYR A 107 16.34 14.87 12.86
C TYR A 107 16.32 16.31 13.40
N ASP A 108 17.13 16.62 14.39
CA ASP A 108 17.14 17.91 15.09
C ASP A 108 15.77 18.26 15.72
N GLU A 109 15.07 17.24 16.25
CA GLU A 109 13.74 17.35 16.86
C GLU A 109 13.73 16.67 18.24
N PRO A 110 13.88 17.42 19.36
CA PRO A 110 13.99 16.85 20.71
C PRO A 110 12.79 16.00 21.14
N GLN A 111 11.58 16.32 20.60
CA GLN A 111 10.36 15.59 20.91
C GLN A 111 10.43 14.11 20.49
N LEU A 112 11.25 13.77 19.49
CA LEU A 112 11.42 12.41 18.99
C LEU A 112 12.00 11.47 20.04
N ARG A 113 12.73 11.97 21.03
CA ARG A 113 13.31 11.15 22.10
C ARG A 113 12.22 10.36 22.83
N MET A 114 11.21 11.05 23.38
CA MET A 114 10.12 10.38 24.11
C MET A 114 9.20 9.60 23.17
N LEU A 115 8.93 10.14 21.98
CA LEU A 115 8.10 9.44 20.98
C LEU A 115 8.71 8.11 20.58
N THR A 116 10.04 8.05 20.35
CA THR A 116 10.75 6.83 19.98
C THR A 116 10.67 5.79 21.10
N VAL A 117 10.90 6.19 22.35
CA VAL A 117 10.82 5.27 23.50
C VAL A 117 9.42 4.67 23.64
N VAL A 118 8.38 5.50 23.56
CA VAL A 118 7.00 5.04 23.77
C VAL A 118 6.51 4.21 22.59
N ILE A 119 6.83 4.58 21.34
CA ILE A 119 6.47 3.78 20.16
C ILE A 119 7.21 2.43 20.15
N ALA A 120 8.44 2.37 20.66
CA ALA A 120 9.21 1.14 20.73
C ALA A 120 8.52 0.07 21.63
N LEU A 121 7.63 0.43 22.55
CA LEU A 121 6.82 -0.52 23.30
C LEU A 121 5.96 -1.42 22.41
N ASN A 122 5.64 -0.98 21.18
CA ASN A 122 4.96 -1.83 20.21
C ASN A 122 5.77 -3.10 19.86
N PHE A 123 7.09 -3.13 20.01
CA PHE A 123 7.89 -4.32 19.75
C PHE A 123 7.61 -5.40 20.82
N VAL A 124 7.58 -5.03 22.11
CA VAL A 124 7.24 -5.97 23.18
C VAL A 124 5.81 -6.47 23.03
N PHE A 125 4.84 -5.55 22.92
CA PHE A 125 3.44 -5.95 22.78
C PHE A 125 3.21 -6.74 21.48
N GLY A 126 3.81 -6.32 20.36
CA GLY A 126 3.69 -7.01 19.08
C GLY A 126 4.27 -8.42 19.09
N SER A 127 5.37 -8.65 19.83
CA SER A 127 5.97 -9.96 19.95
C SER A 127 5.07 -11.02 20.60
N LEU A 128 4.14 -10.58 21.45
CA LEU A 128 3.15 -11.45 22.10
C LEU A 128 2.06 -11.95 21.13
N ASN A 129 2.00 -11.43 19.90
CA ASN A 129 0.96 -11.76 18.93
C ASN A 129 1.36 -12.83 17.92
N VAL A 130 2.65 -13.03 17.66
CA VAL A 130 3.17 -13.74 16.48
C VAL A 130 2.63 -15.16 16.38
N VAL A 131 2.70 -15.92 17.47
CA VAL A 131 2.24 -17.31 17.50
C VAL A 131 0.72 -17.40 17.40
N GLN A 132 -0.01 -16.55 18.13
CA GLN A 132 -1.48 -16.56 18.13
C GLN A 132 -2.05 -16.21 16.76
N ILE A 133 -1.48 -15.22 16.06
CA ILE A 133 -1.87 -14.86 14.69
C ILE A 133 -1.57 -16.01 13.75
N ALA A 134 -0.38 -16.63 13.83
CA ALA A 134 0.01 -17.74 12.99
C ALA A 134 -0.93 -18.96 13.17
N LEU A 135 -1.33 -19.28 14.39
CA LEU A 135 -2.27 -20.35 14.69
C LEU A 135 -3.67 -20.03 14.15
N LEU A 136 -4.12 -18.78 14.28
CA LEU A 136 -5.41 -18.32 13.75
C LEU A 136 -5.44 -18.39 12.21
N ASP A 137 -4.38 -17.95 11.55
CA ASP A 137 -4.25 -18.02 10.08
C ASP A 137 -4.17 -19.47 9.60
N LYS A 138 -3.40 -20.34 10.30
CA LYS A 138 -3.31 -21.76 9.99
C LYS A 138 -4.65 -22.50 10.15
N SER A 139 -5.48 -22.10 11.12
CA SER A 139 -6.83 -22.66 11.32
C SER A 139 -7.87 -22.13 10.34
N LEU A 140 -7.52 -21.18 9.46
CA LEU A 140 -8.40 -20.49 8.51
C LEU A 140 -9.61 -19.83 9.20
N ASN A 141 -9.44 -19.37 10.44
CA ASN A 141 -10.51 -18.73 11.20
C ASN A 141 -10.57 -17.22 10.93
N PHE A 142 -10.92 -16.86 9.70
CA PHE A 142 -10.98 -15.48 9.25
C PHE A 142 -12.08 -14.65 9.92
N ARG A 143 -13.15 -15.28 10.41
CA ARG A 143 -14.21 -14.59 11.15
C ARG A 143 -13.70 -14.02 12.47
N THR A 144 -12.97 -14.81 13.25
CA THR A 144 -12.35 -14.33 14.49
C THR A 144 -11.34 -13.23 14.21
N LYS A 145 -10.50 -13.39 13.19
CA LYS A 145 -9.56 -12.36 12.74
C LYS A 145 -10.25 -11.04 12.37
N PHE A 146 -11.37 -11.11 11.66
CA PHE A 146 -12.18 -9.93 11.34
C PHE A 146 -12.60 -9.16 12.59
N TRP A 147 -13.13 -9.83 13.59
CA TRP A 147 -13.57 -9.17 14.82
C TRP A 147 -12.41 -8.58 15.62
N ILE A 148 -11.28 -9.30 15.72
CA ILE A 148 -10.07 -8.81 16.39
C ILE A 148 -9.57 -7.52 15.72
N GLU A 149 -9.42 -7.51 14.41
CA GLU A 149 -8.95 -6.33 13.67
C GLU A 149 -9.95 -5.16 13.78
N THR A 150 -11.25 -5.45 13.66
CA THR A 150 -12.30 -4.43 13.73
C THR A 150 -12.36 -3.77 15.11
N VAL A 151 -12.40 -4.56 16.17
CA VAL A 151 -12.47 -4.04 17.55
C VAL A 151 -11.20 -3.29 17.92
N SER A 152 -10.02 -3.81 17.53
CA SER A 152 -8.74 -3.13 17.77
C SER A 152 -8.67 -1.78 17.03
N SER A 153 -9.15 -1.73 15.78
CA SER A 153 -9.19 -0.48 15.00
C SER A 153 -10.17 0.54 15.59
N LEU A 154 -11.35 0.10 16.02
CA LEU A 154 -12.34 0.97 16.65
C LEU A 154 -11.83 1.52 17.99
N ALA A 155 -11.32 0.66 18.86
CA ALA A 155 -10.78 1.07 20.15
C ALA A 155 -9.62 2.07 19.97
N SER A 156 -8.69 1.79 19.04
CA SER A 156 -7.57 2.69 18.77
C SER A 156 -8.03 4.02 18.18
N GLY A 157 -9.05 4.01 17.32
CA GLY A 157 -9.65 5.23 16.77
C GLY A 157 -10.32 6.09 17.83
N ILE A 158 -11.05 5.48 18.76
CA ILE A 158 -11.68 6.18 19.89
C ILE A 158 -10.62 6.83 20.79
N VAL A 159 -9.58 6.08 21.19
CA VAL A 159 -8.49 6.62 22.02
C VAL A 159 -7.76 7.74 21.30
N ALA A 160 -7.47 7.58 20.00
CA ALA A 160 -6.84 8.63 19.23
C ALA A 160 -7.68 9.91 19.16
N LEU A 161 -8.99 9.77 18.96
CA LEU A 161 -9.93 10.89 18.92
C LEU A 161 -10.01 11.60 20.27
N THR A 162 -10.16 10.87 21.37
CA THR A 162 -10.23 11.46 22.72
C THR A 162 -8.94 12.20 23.09
N LEU A 163 -7.78 11.65 22.79
CA LEU A 163 -6.49 12.30 23.00
C LEU A 163 -6.32 13.55 22.10
N ALA A 164 -6.77 13.48 20.85
CA ALA A 164 -6.69 14.62 19.93
C ALA A 164 -7.60 15.77 20.39
N LEU A 165 -8.81 15.47 20.85
CA LEU A 165 -9.75 16.46 21.41
C LEU A 165 -9.25 17.05 22.74
N ALA A 166 -8.50 16.28 23.52
CA ALA A 166 -7.83 16.76 24.73
C ALA A 166 -6.57 17.59 24.44
N GLY A 167 -6.21 17.81 23.16
CA GLY A 167 -5.05 18.61 22.77
C GLY A 167 -3.70 17.90 22.90
N ALA A 168 -3.68 16.57 22.98
CA ALA A 168 -2.45 15.80 23.17
C ALA A 168 -1.53 15.80 21.92
N GLY A 169 -1.94 16.37 20.79
CA GLY A 169 -1.13 16.50 19.59
C GLY A 169 -0.65 15.14 19.05
N VAL A 170 0.65 15.02 18.78
CA VAL A 170 1.26 13.79 18.25
C VAL A 170 1.01 12.55 19.14
N TRP A 171 0.80 12.73 20.43
CA TRP A 171 0.51 11.63 21.37
C TRP A 171 -0.81 10.92 21.06
N SER A 172 -1.72 11.56 20.35
CA SER A 172 -2.94 10.93 19.85
C SER A 172 -2.64 9.80 18.87
N LEU A 173 -1.67 10.02 17.98
CA LEU A 173 -1.22 9.02 17.00
C LEU A 173 -0.42 7.90 17.66
N VAL A 174 0.38 8.21 18.66
CA VAL A 174 1.10 7.22 19.48
C VAL A 174 0.12 6.37 20.27
N GLY A 175 -0.86 7.01 20.94
CA GLY A 175 -1.93 6.32 21.66
C GLY A 175 -2.74 5.39 20.73
N GLN A 176 -3.03 5.84 19.50
CA GLN A 176 -3.68 5.01 18.49
C GLN A 176 -2.89 3.72 18.23
N SER A 177 -1.59 3.86 17.95
CA SER A 177 -0.72 2.72 17.63
C SER A 177 -0.62 1.72 18.78
N LEU A 178 -0.36 2.20 19.99
CA LEU A 178 -0.26 1.35 21.18
C LEU A 178 -1.58 0.67 21.51
N THR A 179 -2.70 1.41 21.52
CA THR A 179 -4.01 0.85 21.80
C THR A 179 -4.37 -0.24 20.80
N GLN A 180 -4.11 -0.02 19.52
CA GLN A 180 -4.36 -1.04 18.49
C GLN A 180 -3.58 -2.32 18.76
N THR A 181 -2.29 -2.20 19.10
CA THR A 181 -1.44 -3.35 19.41
C THR A 181 -1.90 -4.06 20.69
N ILE A 182 -2.15 -3.32 21.77
CA ILE A 182 -2.56 -3.86 23.07
C ILE A 182 -3.92 -4.56 22.98
N VAL A 183 -4.92 -3.93 22.38
CA VAL A 183 -6.26 -4.52 22.24
C VAL A 183 -6.20 -5.78 21.37
N ARG A 184 -5.40 -5.76 20.29
CA ARG A 184 -5.16 -6.94 19.46
C ARG A 184 -4.54 -8.08 20.28
N VAL A 185 -3.52 -7.82 21.09
CA VAL A 185 -2.92 -8.80 22.01
C VAL A 185 -3.98 -9.39 22.92
N LEU A 186 -4.71 -8.55 23.64
CA LEU A 186 -5.72 -9.00 24.61
C LEU A 186 -6.79 -9.89 23.95
N MET A 187 -7.28 -9.50 22.78
CA MET A 187 -8.28 -10.28 22.06
C MET A 187 -7.73 -11.60 21.53
N LEU A 188 -6.50 -11.62 20.98
CA LEU A 188 -5.84 -12.84 20.52
C LEU A 188 -5.64 -13.81 21.67
N TRP A 189 -5.18 -13.33 22.82
CA TRP A 189 -4.98 -14.16 24.00
C TRP A 189 -6.28 -14.66 24.60
N ALA A 190 -7.36 -13.88 24.54
CA ALA A 190 -8.69 -14.33 24.97
C ALA A 190 -9.27 -15.43 24.07
N GLN A 191 -8.96 -15.40 22.76
CA GLN A 191 -9.47 -16.38 21.80
C GLN A 191 -8.58 -17.60 21.62
N SER A 192 -7.28 -17.50 21.92
CA SER A 192 -6.33 -18.60 21.78
C SER A 192 -6.43 -19.55 22.96
N SER A 193 -6.52 -20.85 22.68
CA SER A 193 -6.41 -21.91 23.71
C SER A 193 -4.95 -22.22 24.04
N TRP A 194 -4.02 -21.93 23.12
CA TRP A 194 -2.60 -22.18 23.33
C TRP A 194 -2.01 -21.16 24.31
N ARG A 195 -1.16 -21.67 25.21
CA ARG A 195 -0.38 -20.87 26.17
C ARG A 195 1.08 -21.27 26.10
N PRO A 196 2.02 -20.31 26.19
CA PRO A 196 3.43 -20.61 26.16
C PRO A 196 3.87 -21.34 27.45
N ALA A 197 4.56 -22.44 27.27
CA ALA A 197 5.33 -23.08 28.34
C ALA A 197 6.74 -22.50 28.39
N LEU A 198 7.39 -22.53 29.53
CA LEU A 198 8.80 -22.13 29.70
C LEU A 198 9.74 -23.22 29.13
N ALA A 199 9.63 -23.42 27.82
CA ALA A 199 10.44 -24.38 27.07
C ALA A 199 11.02 -23.67 25.84
N PHE A 200 12.33 -23.76 25.69
CA PHE A 200 13.06 -23.18 24.58
C PHE A 200 13.97 -24.20 23.94
N ASP A 201 13.91 -24.37 22.65
CA ASP A 201 14.73 -25.28 21.88
C ASP A 201 15.34 -24.60 20.67
N LEU A 202 16.66 -24.45 20.71
CA LEU A 202 17.43 -23.78 19.66
C LEU A 202 17.40 -24.57 18.34
N SER A 203 17.27 -25.90 18.39
CA SER A 203 17.22 -26.74 17.19
C SER A 203 15.92 -26.48 16.42
N ALA A 204 14.80 -26.30 17.13
CA ALA A 204 13.52 -25.93 16.52
C ALA A 204 13.59 -24.57 15.81
N ILE A 205 14.30 -23.60 16.38
CA ILE A 205 14.54 -22.29 15.79
C ILE A 205 15.41 -22.40 14.53
N ARG A 206 16.52 -23.16 14.60
CA ARG A 206 17.45 -23.34 13.47
C ARG A 206 16.74 -23.95 12.25
N GLU A 207 15.81 -24.87 12.46
CA GLU A 207 14.99 -25.45 11.40
C GLU A 207 14.09 -24.42 10.69
N LEU A 208 13.61 -23.40 11.42
CA LEU A 208 12.74 -22.35 10.89
C LEU A 208 13.52 -21.21 10.24
N LEU A 209 14.67 -20.84 10.80
CA LEU A 209 15.49 -19.72 10.34
C LEU A 209 16.11 -19.94 8.95
N HIS A 210 16.37 -21.19 8.54
CA HIS A 210 16.92 -21.48 7.21
C HIS A 210 16.02 -20.95 6.10
N PHE A 211 14.71 -21.02 6.28
CA PHE A 211 13.72 -20.44 5.34
C PHE A 211 13.63 -18.90 5.47
N SER A 212 13.73 -18.37 6.66
CA SER A 212 13.45 -16.96 6.96
C SER A 212 14.57 -16.01 6.58
N GLY A 213 15.85 -16.46 6.63
CA GLY A 213 17.00 -15.56 6.46
C GLY A 213 17.08 -14.85 5.11
N HIS A 214 16.82 -15.58 4.01
CA HIS A 214 16.81 -14.99 2.66
C HIS A 214 15.62 -14.02 2.47
N LEU A 215 14.48 -14.33 3.09
CA LEU A 215 13.28 -13.49 3.04
C LEU A 215 13.51 -12.15 3.75
N LEU A 216 14.21 -12.18 4.89
CA LEU A 216 14.57 -10.97 5.65
C LEU A 216 15.48 -10.03 4.86
N GLY A 217 16.54 -10.55 4.24
CA GLY A 217 17.47 -9.72 3.46
C GLY A 217 16.79 -9.03 2.29
N PHE A 218 15.95 -9.76 1.55
CA PHE A 218 15.20 -9.20 0.42
C PHE A 218 14.20 -8.13 0.87
N GLY A 219 13.46 -8.39 1.94
CA GLY A 219 12.49 -7.44 2.45
C GLY A 219 13.13 -6.20 3.07
N ALA A 220 14.33 -6.29 3.68
CA ALA A 220 15.07 -5.14 4.14
C ALA A 220 15.39 -4.16 2.99
N VAL A 221 15.83 -4.70 1.85
CA VAL A 221 16.09 -3.88 0.65
C VAL A 221 14.80 -3.22 0.16
N ILE A 222 13.70 -3.96 0.10
CA ILE A 222 12.39 -3.42 -0.29
C ILE A 222 11.95 -2.34 0.68
N TYR A 223 12.05 -2.58 1.99
CA TYR A 223 11.64 -1.61 2.99
C TYR A 223 12.34 -0.26 2.81
N TRP A 224 13.68 -0.27 2.71
CA TRP A 224 14.45 0.95 2.52
C TRP A 224 14.18 1.59 1.17
N SER A 225 14.00 0.82 0.10
CA SER A 225 13.63 1.38 -1.20
C SER A 225 12.30 2.14 -1.20
N GLN A 226 11.40 1.83 -0.26
CA GLN A 226 10.08 2.45 -0.14
C GLN A 226 10.00 3.55 0.92
N ASN A 227 11.01 3.69 1.80
CA ASN A 227 10.95 4.62 2.93
C ASN A 227 12.13 5.57 3.03
N ILE A 228 13.17 5.41 2.20
CA ILE A 228 14.37 6.26 2.22
C ILE A 228 14.04 7.73 1.88
N ASP A 229 13.03 7.97 1.05
CA ASP A 229 12.51 9.28 0.73
C ASP A 229 12.00 10.01 1.99
N LYS A 230 11.24 9.30 2.82
CA LYS A 230 10.72 9.85 4.08
C LYS A 230 11.84 10.21 5.05
N LEU A 231 12.89 9.38 5.08
CA LEU A 231 14.09 9.66 5.89
C LEU A 231 14.77 10.95 5.40
N ILE A 232 14.97 11.07 4.09
CA ILE A 232 15.63 12.24 3.48
C ILE A 232 14.77 13.49 3.70
N ILE A 233 13.48 13.46 3.40
CA ILE A 233 12.56 14.59 3.59
C ILE A 233 12.58 15.04 5.06
N GLY A 234 12.42 14.09 5.99
CA GLY A 234 12.45 14.37 7.42
C GLY A 234 13.73 15.04 7.86
N ARG A 235 14.89 14.59 7.39
CA ARG A 235 16.20 15.11 7.81
C ARG A 235 16.53 16.48 7.20
N TRP A 236 16.26 16.67 5.89
CA TRP A 236 16.72 17.87 5.16
C TRP A 236 15.66 18.96 5.04
N ILE A 237 14.38 18.59 5.05
CA ILE A 237 13.29 19.56 4.86
C ILE A 237 12.50 19.76 6.15
N GLY A 238 12.40 18.73 7.00
CA GLY A 238 11.80 18.80 8.32
C GLY A 238 10.46 18.08 8.47
N SER A 239 9.97 18.08 9.71
CA SER A 239 8.78 17.30 10.12
C SER A 239 7.49 17.71 9.40
N SER A 240 7.24 19.02 9.24
CA SER A 240 6.04 19.50 8.54
C SER A 240 6.00 19.06 7.08
N ALA A 241 7.14 19.13 6.39
CA ALA A 241 7.26 18.67 5.01
C ALA A 241 7.03 17.16 4.88
N LEU A 242 7.57 16.38 5.82
CA LEU A 242 7.34 14.94 5.86
C LEU A 242 5.85 14.60 6.08
N GLY A 243 5.17 15.34 6.94
CA GLY A 243 3.73 15.17 7.15
C GLY A 243 2.92 15.43 5.89
N ILE A 244 3.18 16.56 5.22
CA ILE A 244 2.55 16.95 3.94
C ILE A 244 2.79 15.88 2.87
N TYR A 245 4.05 15.46 2.71
CA TYR A 245 4.41 14.42 1.75
C TYR A 245 3.74 13.07 2.06
N SER A 246 3.78 12.65 3.32
CA SER A 246 3.23 11.36 3.75
C SER A 246 1.71 11.26 3.51
N LEU A 247 0.98 12.36 3.69
CA LEU A 247 -0.45 12.41 3.38
C LEU A 247 -0.68 12.29 1.87
N ALA A 248 0.03 13.06 1.07
CA ALA A 248 -0.08 13.03 -0.39
C ALA A 248 0.30 11.64 -0.96
N ASP A 249 1.40 11.06 -0.47
CA ASP A 249 1.86 9.70 -0.84
C ASP A 249 0.82 8.63 -0.47
N LYS A 250 0.24 8.71 0.74
CA LYS A 250 -0.81 7.79 1.19
C LYS A 250 -2.05 7.87 0.31
N LEU A 251 -2.50 9.07 -0.04
CA LEU A 251 -3.66 9.27 -0.92
C LEU A 251 -3.43 8.71 -2.33
N MET A 252 -2.26 8.95 -2.90
CA MET A 252 -1.88 8.43 -4.22
C MET A 252 -1.75 6.91 -4.21
N ARG A 253 -1.12 6.34 -3.19
CA ARG A 253 -0.87 4.89 -3.11
C ARG A 253 -2.13 4.06 -2.86
N LEU A 254 -3.13 4.60 -2.15
CA LEU A 254 -4.33 3.85 -1.76
C LEU A 254 -5.07 3.26 -2.98
N PRO A 255 -5.44 4.02 -4.03
CA PRO A 255 -6.06 3.43 -5.21
C PRO A 255 -5.09 2.57 -6.02
N LEU A 256 -3.82 2.96 -6.09
CA LEU A 256 -2.82 2.26 -6.88
C LEU A 256 -2.58 0.83 -6.38
N TYR A 257 -2.35 0.65 -5.08
CA TYR A 257 -2.10 -0.68 -4.51
C TYR A 257 -3.31 -1.61 -4.57
N ASN A 258 -4.52 -1.07 -4.37
CA ASN A 258 -5.72 -1.90 -4.47
C ASN A 258 -5.90 -2.53 -5.86
N VAL A 259 -5.48 -1.85 -6.92
CA VAL A 259 -5.53 -2.38 -8.28
C VAL A 259 -4.35 -3.29 -8.59
N THR A 260 -3.13 -2.85 -8.26
CA THR A 260 -1.91 -3.57 -8.64
C THR A 260 -1.71 -4.85 -7.83
N ASP A 261 -2.00 -4.86 -6.53
CA ASP A 261 -1.82 -6.05 -5.67
C ASP A 261 -2.77 -7.18 -6.08
N VAL A 262 -4.05 -6.87 -6.33
CA VAL A 262 -5.02 -7.85 -6.80
C VAL A 262 -4.59 -8.43 -8.14
N THR A 263 -4.13 -7.59 -9.05
CA THR A 263 -3.70 -8.05 -10.37
C THR A 263 -2.41 -8.88 -10.27
N THR A 264 -1.46 -8.50 -9.44
CA THR A 264 -0.20 -9.24 -9.22
C THR A 264 -0.45 -10.65 -8.71
N SER A 265 -1.38 -10.82 -7.77
CA SER A 265 -1.71 -12.13 -7.19
C SER A 265 -2.28 -13.13 -8.21
N VAL A 266 -2.86 -12.63 -9.31
CA VAL A 266 -3.43 -13.43 -10.40
C VAL A 266 -2.47 -13.57 -11.57
N MET A 267 -1.80 -12.49 -11.96
CA MET A 267 -1.02 -12.46 -13.19
C MET A 267 0.28 -13.24 -13.09
N PHE A 268 0.95 -13.23 -11.95
CA PHE A 268 2.18 -14.00 -11.79
C PHE A 268 1.96 -15.51 -11.98
N PRO A 269 1.03 -16.19 -11.28
CA PRO A 269 0.74 -17.60 -11.53
C PRO A 269 0.26 -17.86 -12.96
N ALA A 270 -0.62 -17.00 -13.50
CA ALA A 270 -1.16 -17.17 -14.85
C ALA A 270 -0.07 -17.11 -15.93
N LEU A 271 0.86 -16.14 -15.84
CA LEU A 271 1.96 -16.05 -16.79
C LEU A 271 2.97 -17.22 -16.63
N SER A 272 3.14 -17.72 -15.39
CA SER A 272 4.03 -18.86 -15.13
C SER A 272 3.50 -20.16 -15.74
N THR A 273 2.17 -20.35 -15.84
CA THR A 273 1.59 -21.55 -16.46
C THR A 273 1.73 -21.58 -17.98
N ILE A 274 1.96 -20.44 -18.62
CA ILE A 274 2.10 -20.31 -20.09
C ILE A 274 3.47 -19.81 -20.49
N GLN A 275 4.48 -19.91 -19.61
CA GLN A 275 5.80 -19.31 -19.79
C GLN A 275 6.54 -19.77 -21.04
N ASP A 276 6.27 -20.97 -21.54
CA ASP A 276 6.92 -21.57 -22.71
C ASP A 276 6.35 -21.03 -24.04
N ASP A 277 5.13 -20.46 -24.03
CA ASP A 277 4.51 -19.80 -25.19
C ASP A 277 4.68 -18.28 -25.09
N VAL A 278 5.76 -17.76 -25.68
CA VAL A 278 6.11 -16.34 -25.68
C VAL A 278 4.98 -15.45 -26.21
N GLU A 279 4.24 -15.92 -27.24
CA GLU A 279 3.13 -15.17 -27.81
C GLU A 279 1.90 -15.14 -26.88
N ALA A 280 1.61 -16.23 -26.19
CA ALA A 280 0.55 -16.27 -25.18
C ALA A 280 0.89 -15.36 -23.99
N VAL A 281 2.13 -15.41 -23.49
CA VAL A 281 2.63 -14.51 -22.44
C VAL A 281 2.50 -13.05 -22.86
N ARG A 282 2.95 -12.72 -24.07
CA ARG A 282 2.86 -11.37 -24.65
C ARG A 282 1.42 -10.86 -24.69
N ARG A 283 0.48 -11.63 -25.24
CA ARG A 283 -0.95 -11.27 -25.31
C ARG A 283 -1.57 -11.08 -23.92
N ALA A 284 -1.32 -12.03 -23.00
CA ALA A 284 -1.83 -11.97 -21.63
C ALA A 284 -1.28 -10.75 -20.88
N TYR A 285 0.02 -10.48 -21.00
CA TYR A 285 0.67 -9.34 -20.39
C TYR A 285 0.10 -8.00 -20.88
N LEU A 286 0.01 -7.80 -22.20
CA LEU A 286 -0.54 -6.57 -22.79
C LEU A 286 -2.00 -6.35 -22.36
N ARG A 287 -2.79 -7.44 -22.30
CA ARG A 287 -4.17 -7.37 -21.79
C ARG A 287 -4.20 -6.90 -20.34
N ALA A 288 -3.36 -7.46 -19.48
CA ALA A 288 -3.30 -7.07 -18.07
C ALA A 288 -2.86 -5.60 -17.88
N VAL A 289 -1.83 -5.16 -18.62
CA VAL A 289 -1.38 -3.75 -18.57
C VAL A 289 -2.49 -2.80 -19.01
N ARG A 290 -3.23 -3.16 -20.07
CA ARG A 290 -4.37 -2.39 -20.57
C ARG A 290 -5.51 -2.30 -19.54
N MET A 291 -5.81 -3.39 -18.86
CA MET A 291 -6.82 -3.42 -17.79
C MET A 291 -6.42 -2.55 -16.58
N ILE A 292 -5.16 -2.63 -16.17
CA ILE A 292 -4.63 -1.77 -15.10
C ILE A 292 -4.73 -0.30 -15.49
N SER A 293 -4.24 0.07 -16.68
CA SER A 293 -4.27 1.47 -17.13
C SER A 293 -5.70 1.99 -17.31
N LEU A 294 -6.66 1.14 -17.73
CA LEU A 294 -8.08 1.49 -17.81
C LEU A 294 -8.64 1.97 -16.47
N ILE A 295 -8.13 1.44 -15.36
CA ILE A 295 -8.60 1.77 -14.00
C ILE A 295 -7.70 2.82 -13.36
N THR A 296 -6.39 2.64 -13.40
CA THR A 296 -5.45 3.52 -12.66
C THR A 296 -5.33 4.91 -13.27
N PHE A 297 -5.33 5.03 -14.60
CA PHE A 297 -5.16 6.35 -15.24
C PHE A 297 -6.29 7.32 -14.92
N PRO A 298 -7.58 6.97 -15.08
CA PRO A 298 -8.65 7.89 -14.70
C PRO A 298 -8.67 8.18 -13.20
N MET A 299 -8.32 7.19 -12.33
CA MET A 299 -8.25 7.43 -10.89
C MET A 299 -7.15 8.44 -10.54
N MET A 300 -5.95 8.29 -11.12
CA MET A 300 -4.84 9.23 -10.89
C MET A 300 -5.14 10.61 -11.47
N THR A 301 -5.72 10.67 -12.68
CA THR A 301 -6.12 11.95 -13.31
C THR A 301 -7.19 12.65 -12.50
N ALA A 302 -8.26 11.95 -12.11
CA ALA A 302 -9.31 12.52 -11.29
C ALA A 302 -8.75 13.01 -9.93
N LEU A 303 -7.93 12.19 -9.26
CA LEU A 303 -7.30 12.57 -7.99
C LEU A 303 -6.36 13.77 -8.14
N SER A 304 -5.67 13.91 -9.28
CA SER A 304 -4.82 15.08 -9.56
C SER A 304 -5.65 16.34 -9.78
N VAL A 305 -6.69 16.27 -10.62
CA VAL A 305 -7.55 17.42 -10.93
C VAL A 305 -8.37 17.85 -9.72
N LEU A 306 -8.91 16.89 -9.00
CA LEU A 306 -9.73 17.13 -7.81
C LEU A 306 -8.90 17.20 -6.51
N ALA A 307 -7.57 17.31 -6.59
CA ALA A 307 -6.71 17.34 -5.41
C ALA A 307 -7.06 18.48 -4.45
N ALA A 308 -7.37 19.68 -4.97
CA ALA A 308 -7.74 20.82 -4.13
C ALA A 308 -9.04 20.58 -3.36
N PRO A 309 -10.20 20.32 -3.98
CA PRO A 309 -11.42 20.04 -3.23
C PRO A 309 -11.29 18.75 -2.38
N ALA A 310 -10.60 17.71 -2.84
CA ALA A 310 -10.41 16.50 -2.06
C ALA A 310 -9.64 16.74 -0.76
N VAL A 311 -8.50 17.44 -0.83
CA VAL A 311 -7.70 17.74 0.37
C VAL A 311 -8.44 18.71 1.31
N LEU A 312 -9.02 19.76 0.79
CA LEU A 312 -9.67 20.77 1.62
C LEU A 312 -10.95 20.27 2.28
N VAL A 313 -11.77 19.50 1.57
CA VAL A 313 -13.00 18.90 2.12
C VAL A 313 -12.67 17.79 3.13
N VAL A 314 -11.71 16.92 2.79
CA VAL A 314 -11.44 15.74 3.62
C VAL A 314 -10.56 16.09 4.82
N TYR A 315 -9.45 16.83 4.59
CA TYR A 315 -8.41 17.06 5.60
C TYR A 315 -8.37 18.49 6.15
N GLY A 316 -8.93 19.46 5.41
CA GLY A 316 -9.00 20.86 5.82
C GLY A 316 -7.82 21.71 5.33
N SER A 317 -7.91 23.02 5.59
CA SER A 317 -6.98 24.05 5.08
C SER A 317 -5.53 23.90 5.58
N LYS A 318 -5.31 23.28 6.74
CA LYS A 318 -3.96 22.99 7.27
C LYS A 318 -3.09 22.17 6.29
N TRP A 319 -3.74 21.43 5.37
CA TRP A 319 -3.10 20.52 4.43
C TRP A 319 -2.99 21.08 3.02
N GLN A 320 -3.27 22.35 2.81
CA GLN A 320 -3.26 22.99 1.49
C GLN A 320 -1.95 22.77 0.73
N ALA A 321 -0.81 22.77 1.42
CA ALA A 321 0.49 22.52 0.80
C ALA A 321 0.64 21.11 0.21
N SER A 322 -0.19 20.14 0.63
CA SER A 322 -0.17 18.78 0.06
C SER A 322 -0.85 18.68 -1.31
N ILE A 323 -1.63 19.69 -1.72
CA ILE A 323 -2.38 19.66 -2.98
C ILE A 323 -1.45 19.49 -4.17
N VAL A 324 -0.47 20.38 -4.33
CA VAL A 324 0.46 20.34 -5.46
C VAL A 324 1.34 19.08 -5.41
N ILE A 325 1.74 18.66 -4.21
CA ILE A 325 2.52 17.43 -4.03
C ILE A 325 1.69 16.22 -4.49
N LEU A 326 0.42 16.15 -4.09
CA LEU A 326 -0.50 15.09 -4.52
C LEU A 326 -0.67 15.07 -6.05
N GLN A 327 -0.84 16.24 -6.67
CA GLN A 327 -0.95 16.37 -8.12
C GLN A 327 0.26 15.74 -8.83
N LEU A 328 1.47 16.13 -8.42
CA LEU A 328 2.72 15.59 -8.99
C LEU A 328 2.88 14.09 -8.72
N LEU A 329 2.59 13.64 -7.51
CA LEU A 329 2.67 12.22 -7.18
C LEU A 329 1.66 11.37 -7.95
N CYS A 330 0.47 11.90 -8.30
CA CYS A 330 -0.49 11.20 -9.16
C CYS A 330 0.08 10.95 -10.57
N PHE A 331 0.81 11.92 -11.16
CA PHE A 331 1.53 11.68 -12.41
C PHE A 331 2.57 10.57 -12.25
N SER A 332 3.37 10.61 -11.18
CA SER A 332 4.31 9.51 -10.90
C SER A 332 3.60 8.18 -10.70
N GLY A 333 2.42 8.17 -10.06
CA GLY A 333 1.58 6.98 -9.87
C GLY A 333 1.13 6.32 -11.17
N MET A 334 0.84 7.10 -12.23
CA MET A 334 0.55 6.55 -13.56
C MET A 334 1.74 5.76 -14.13
N ALA A 335 2.95 6.32 -14.07
CA ALA A 335 4.15 5.62 -14.50
C ALA A 335 4.38 4.36 -13.65
N GLN A 336 4.20 4.46 -12.33
CA GLN A 336 4.37 3.37 -11.38
C GLN A 336 3.42 2.20 -11.67
N SER A 337 2.17 2.47 -12.05
CA SER A 337 1.19 1.43 -12.39
C SER A 337 1.64 0.57 -13.58
N ILE A 338 2.46 1.13 -14.48
CA ILE A 338 2.99 0.42 -15.65
C ILE A 338 4.32 -0.29 -15.31
N TYR A 339 5.32 0.42 -14.76
CA TYR A 339 6.63 -0.19 -14.59
C TYR A 339 6.63 -1.31 -13.52
N ASN A 340 5.74 -1.28 -12.54
CA ASN A 340 5.59 -2.37 -11.58
C ASN A 340 5.17 -3.70 -12.24
N THR A 341 4.41 -3.65 -13.34
CA THR A 341 3.98 -4.85 -14.06
C THR A 341 5.13 -5.62 -14.71
N ALA A 342 6.25 -4.94 -15.00
CA ALA A 342 7.43 -5.59 -15.57
C ALA A 342 7.98 -6.71 -14.65
N GLY A 343 7.76 -6.60 -13.35
CA GLY A 343 8.13 -7.62 -12.38
C GLY A 343 7.52 -9.00 -12.68
N TRP A 344 6.31 -9.04 -13.21
CA TRP A 344 5.63 -10.31 -13.54
C TRP A 344 6.35 -11.08 -14.66
N LEU A 345 6.85 -10.35 -15.68
CA LEU A 345 7.60 -10.96 -16.76
C LEU A 345 8.92 -11.57 -16.27
N TYR A 346 9.63 -10.85 -15.39
CA TYR A 346 10.87 -11.38 -14.81
C TYR A 346 10.62 -12.59 -13.93
N LEU A 347 9.60 -12.55 -13.07
CA LEU A 347 9.27 -13.64 -12.16
C LEU A 347 8.78 -14.88 -12.93
N SER A 348 7.88 -14.71 -13.91
CA SER A 348 7.34 -15.83 -14.69
C SER A 348 8.40 -16.50 -15.58
N GLN A 349 9.42 -15.75 -16.00
CA GLN A 349 10.55 -16.26 -16.80
C GLN A 349 11.76 -16.70 -15.94
N GLY A 350 11.61 -16.77 -14.62
CA GLY A 350 12.69 -17.17 -13.70
C GLY A 350 13.89 -16.21 -13.63
N ARG A 351 13.76 -14.97 -14.14
CA ARG A 351 14.86 -13.99 -14.20
C ARG A 351 14.89 -13.07 -12.98
N THR A 352 14.90 -13.68 -11.80
CA THR A 352 14.96 -12.96 -10.51
C THR A 352 16.26 -12.17 -10.32
N ASP A 353 17.35 -12.61 -10.95
CA ASP A 353 18.64 -11.90 -10.99
C ASP A 353 18.52 -10.52 -11.64
N VAL A 354 17.81 -10.44 -12.76
CA VAL A 354 17.59 -9.18 -13.48
C VAL A 354 16.63 -8.28 -12.68
N LEU A 355 15.57 -8.86 -12.12
CA LEU A 355 14.61 -8.14 -11.28
C LEU A 355 15.30 -7.48 -10.08
N PHE A 356 16.20 -8.20 -9.40
CA PHE A 356 16.98 -7.67 -8.28
C PHE A 356 17.89 -6.49 -8.71
N ARG A 357 18.63 -6.64 -9.81
CA ARG A 357 19.49 -5.56 -10.33
C ARG A 357 18.70 -4.32 -10.72
N LEU A 358 17.52 -4.49 -11.33
CA LEU A 358 16.63 -3.38 -11.69
C LEU A 358 15.99 -2.75 -10.46
N GLY A 359 15.67 -3.54 -9.44
CA GLY A 359 15.23 -3.02 -8.14
C GLY A 359 16.28 -2.12 -7.51
N LEU A 360 17.56 -2.55 -7.49
CA LEU A 360 18.67 -1.76 -6.99
C LEU A 360 18.87 -0.49 -7.82
N TYR A 361 18.86 -0.60 -9.15
CA TYR A 361 18.93 0.55 -10.06
C TYR A 361 17.80 1.56 -9.79
N SER A 362 16.55 1.11 -9.73
CA SER A 362 15.40 1.97 -9.48
C SER A 362 15.47 2.66 -8.12
N THR A 363 15.98 1.94 -7.10
CA THR A 363 16.22 2.50 -5.77
C THR A 363 17.29 3.58 -5.82
N THR A 364 18.41 3.33 -6.50
CA THR A 364 19.50 4.31 -6.65
C THR A 364 19.00 5.57 -7.37
N VAL A 365 18.28 5.42 -8.49
CA VAL A 365 17.67 6.56 -9.21
C VAL A 365 16.76 7.37 -8.30
N ARG A 366 15.91 6.68 -7.53
CA ARG A 366 14.98 7.34 -6.60
C ARG A 366 15.71 8.07 -5.49
N VAL A 367 16.66 7.43 -4.83
CA VAL A 367 17.46 8.04 -3.73
C VAL A 367 18.21 9.26 -4.25
N THR A 368 18.93 9.12 -5.36
CA THR A 368 19.68 10.24 -5.96
C THR A 368 18.74 11.37 -6.37
N GLY A 369 17.61 11.04 -6.99
CA GLY A 369 16.60 12.04 -7.37
C GLY A 369 16.03 12.79 -6.17
N VAL A 370 15.70 12.07 -5.08
CA VAL A 370 15.19 12.70 -3.85
C VAL A 370 16.26 13.55 -3.17
N LEU A 371 17.51 13.11 -3.10
CA LEU A 371 18.63 13.89 -2.56
C LEU A 371 18.85 15.18 -3.34
N ILE A 372 18.88 15.10 -4.67
CA ILE A 372 19.01 16.28 -5.54
C ILE A 372 17.77 17.18 -5.38
N GLY A 373 16.57 16.62 -5.44
CA GLY A 373 15.31 17.35 -5.33
C GLY A 373 15.14 18.06 -3.99
N ALA A 374 15.67 17.49 -2.90
CA ALA A 374 15.59 18.09 -1.57
C ALA A 374 16.20 19.49 -1.48
N HIS A 375 17.15 19.85 -2.35
CA HIS A 375 17.71 21.21 -2.42
C HIS A 375 16.66 22.26 -2.84
N TRP A 376 15.63 21.87 -3.58
CA TRP A 376 14.47 22.71 -3.95
C TRP A 376 13.25 22.43 -3.06
N GLY A 377 13.46 21.86 -1.87
CA GLY A 377 12.42 21.53 -0.93
C GLY A 377 11.49 20.42 -1.42
N LEU A 378 10.29 20.37 -0.86
CA LEU A 378 9.32 19.31 -1.13
C LEU A 378 8.87 19.24 -2.59
N MET A 379 8.79 20.38 -3.27
CA MET A 379 8.47 20.47 -4.71
C MET A 379 9.53 19.78 -5.56
N GLY A 380 10.81 20.00 -5.25
CA GLY A 380 11.91 19.34 -5.95
C GLY A 380 11.87 17.82 -5.78
N VAL A 381 11.54 17.34 -4.58
CA VAL A 381 11.36 15.90 -4.33
C VAL A 381 10.20 15.34 -5.17
N ALA A 382 9.05 16.02 -5.23
CA ALA A 382 7.91 15.56 -6.01
C ALA A 382 8.23 15.52 -7.52
N TRP A 383 8.94 16.53 -8.04
CA TRP A 383 9.43 16.51 -9.43
C TRP A 383 10.45 15.41 -9.69
N ALA A 384 11.33 15.12 -8.73
CA ALA A 384 12.28 14.02 -8.85
C ALA A 384 11.57 12.66 -9.01
N TYR A 385 10.43 12.47 -8.35
CA TYR A 385 9.59 11.28 -8.54
C TYR A 385 8.98 11.22 -9.95
N VAL A 386 8.50 12.34 -10.48
CA VAL A 386 7.94 12.39 -11.84
C VAL A 386 9.03 12.12 -12.87
N ILE A 387 10.10 12.91 -12.85
CA ILE A 387 11.21 12.77 -13.83
C ILE A 387 11.87 11.41 -13.69
N GLY A 388 12.20 11.00 -12.45
CA GLY A 388 12.78 9.70 -12.15
C GLY A 388 11.93 8.54 -12.67
N GLY A 389 10.63 8.59 -12.41
CA GLY A 389 9.67 7.57 -12.83
C GLY A 389 9.58 7.43 -14.34
N TYR A 390 9.37 8.51 -15.06
CA TYR A 390 9.16 8.46 -16.52
C TYR A 390 10.46 8.30 -17.30
N VAL A 391 11.50 9.08 -16.98
CA VAL A 391 12.73 9.13 -17.79
C VAL A 391 13.67 8.00 -17.43
N PHE A 392 13.92 7.78 -16.13
CA PHE A 392 14.98 6.88 -15.69
C PHE A 392 14.49 5.49 -15.28
N ILE A 393 13.23 5.31 -14.84
CA ILE A 393 12.76 4.01 -14.36
C ILE A 393 11.90 3.28 -15.40
N LEU A 394 10.87 3.95 -15.94
CA LEU A 394 9.89 3.32 -16.82
C LEU A 394 10.55 2.68 -18.06
N TYR A 395 11.30 3.45 -18.81
CA TYR A 395 11.91 2.96 -20.06
C TYR A 395 12.94 1.85 -19.82
N PRO A 396 13.96 1.98 -18.96
CA PRO A 396 14.96 0.93 -18.75
C PRO A 396 14.39 -0.35 -18.15
N THR A 397 13.44 -0.24 -17.23
CA THR A 397 12.82 -1.38 -16.56
C THR A 397 11.98 -2.16 -17.56
N TRP A 398 11.16 -1.44 -18.31
CA TRP A 398 10.21 -2.07 -19.20
C TRP A 398 10.84 -2.56 -20.51
N SER A 399 11.79 -1.81 -21.10
CA SER A 399 12.45 -2.19 -22.34
C SER A 399 13.24 -3.52 -22.22
N ARG A 400 13.83 -3.75 -21.05
CA ARG A 400 14.50 -5.03 -20.75
C ARG A 400 13.50 -6.17 -20.53
N ALA A 401 12.39 -5.92 -19.80
CA ALA A 401 11.33 -6.91 -19.62
C ALA A 401 10.66 -7.28 -20.95
N GLY A 402 10.40 -6.29 -21.79
CA GLY A 402 9.78 -6.48 -23.10
C GLY A 402 10.60 -7.38 -24.03
N ARG A 403 11.94 -7.34 -23.93
CA ARG A 403 12.81 -8.22 -24.73
C ARG A 403 12.60 -9.71 -24.43
N LEU A 404 12.18 -10.08 -23.21
CA LEU A 404 11.90 -11.47 -22.85
C LEU A 404 10.72 -12.06 -23.63
N VAL A 405 9.80 -11.19 -24.09
CA VAL A 405 8.57 -11.59 -24.79
C VAL A 405 8.41 -10.91 -26.16
N ASN A 406 9.52 -10.48 -26.76
CA ASN A 406 9.57 -9.81 -28.07
C ASN A 406 8.61 -8.61 -28.17
N LEU A 407 8.51 -7.80 -27.11
CA LEU A 407 7.70 -6.59 -27.05
C LEU A 407 8.55 -5.33 -27.15
N SER A 408 8.19 -4.44 -28.08
CA SER A 408 8.80 -3.12 -28.17
C SER A 408 8.14 -2.13 -27.19
N PHE A 409 8.89 -1.13 -26.74
CA PHE A 409 8.36 -0.07 -25.88
C PHE A 409 7.23 0.71 -26.56
N THR A 410 7.33 0.90 -27.88
CA THR A 410 6.26 1.56 -28.67
C THR A 410 4.97 0.74 -28.67
N SER A 411 5.04 -0.59 -28.70
CA SER A 411 3.85 -1.45 -28.58
C SER A 411 3.18 -1.31 -27.21
N LEU A 412 3.96 -1.13 -26.13
CA LEU A 412 3.42 -0.83 -24.82
C LEU A 412 2.70 0.51 -24.81
N LEU A 413 3.34 1.57 -25.32
CA LEU A 413 2.75 2.90 -25.35
C LEU A 413 1.44 2.91 -26.14
N ARG A 414 1.40 2.30 -27.33
CA ARG A 414 0.15 2.14 -28.11
C ARG A 414 -0.92 1.36 -27.36
N ASN A 415 -0.52 0.40 -26.52
CA ASN A 415 -1.47 -0.38 -25.74
C ASN A 415 -2.17 0.43 -24.63
N VAL A 416 -1.53 1.48 -24.13
CA VAL A 416 -2.05 2.32 -23.04
C VAL A 416 -2.52 3.72 -23.51
N GLU A 417 -2.28 4.09 -24.78
CA GLU A 417 -2.64 5.41 -25.33
C GLU A 417 -4.13 5.69 -25.26
N GLY A 418 -4.99 4.70 -25.54
CA GLY A 418 -6.43 4.85 -25.46
C GLY A 418 -6.92 5.19 -24.05
N PRO A 419 -6.62 4.36 -23.02
CA PRO A 419 -6.92 4.71 -21.63
C PRO A 419 -6.32 6.06 -21.20
N PHE A 420 -5.11 6.39 -21.64
CA PHE A 420 -4.46 7.66 -21.32
C PHE A 420 -5.21 8.85 -21.95
N ALA A 421 -5.56 8.78 -23.25
CA ALA A 421 -6.31 9.83 -23.94
C ALA A 421 -7.70 10.04 -23.30
N CYS A 422 -8.42 8.96 -22.99
CA CYS A 422 -9.72 9.08 -22.31
C CYS A 422 -9.58 9.69 -20.92
N ALA A 423 -8.57 9.29 -20.15
CA ALA A 423 -8.33 9.82 -18.81
C ALA A 423 -7.95 11.32 -18.83
N THR A 424 -7.08 11.73 -19.76
CA THR A 424 -6.68 13.14 -19.92
C THR A 424 -7.85 14.01 -20.41
N THR A 425 -8.66 13.51 -21.36
CA THR A 425 -9.88 14.21 -21.81
C THR A 425 -10.87 14.37 -20.65
N MET A 426 -11.13 13.31 -19.88
CA MET A 426 -11.94 13.39 -18.67
C MET A 426 -11.38 14.44 -17.70
N GLY A 427 -10.06 14.43 -17.46
CA GLY A 427 -9.40 15.40 -16.59
C GLY A 427 -9.55 16.84 -17.06
N ALA A 428 -9.40 17.09 -18.37
CA ALA A 428 -9.60 18.41 -18.98
C ALA A 428 -11.04 18.90 -18.79
N VAL A 429 -12.04 18.04 -18.99
CA VAL A 429 -13.46 18.39 -18.78
C VAL A 429 -13.75 18.66 -17.31
N LEU A 430 -13.21 17.85 -16.40
CA LEU A 430 -13.34 18.09 -14.94
C LEU A 430 -12.70 19.43 -14.54
N TRP A 431 -11.50 19.71 -15.02
CA TRP A 431 -10.81 20.98 -14.76
C TRP A 431 -11.59 22.17 -15.29
N ALA A 432 -12.11 22.07 -16.52
CA ALA A 432 -12.91 23.12 -17.13
C ALA A 432 -14.23 23.34 -16.36
N SER A 433 -14.95 22.26 -16.04
CA SER A 433 -16.20 22.35 -15.28
C SER A 433 -15.97 22.92 -13.87
N ASP A 434 -14.84 22.59 -13.25
CA ASP A 434 -14.43 23.12 -11.96
C ASP A 434 -14.28 24.64 -11.98
N ARG A 435 -13.64 25.16 -13.01
CA ARG A 435 -13.33 26.58 -13.12
C ARG A 435 -14.54 27.43 -13.59
N TRP A 436 -15.34 26.90 -14.49
CA TRP A 436 -16.37 27.71 -15.14
C TRP A 436 -17.79 27.46 -14.64
N ILE A 437 -18.05 26.27 -14.08
CA ILE A 437 -19.41 25.89 -13.65
C ILE A 437 -19.51 25.84 -12.13
N PHE A 438 -18.57 25.17 -11.48
CA PHE A 438 -18.67 24.88 -10.06
C PHE A 438 -17.86 25.81 -9.16
N GLY A 439 -17.18 26.84 -9.70
CA GLY A 439 -16.30 27.73 -8.95
C GLY A 439 -16.93 28.45 -7.74
N GLY A 440 -18.24 28.67 -7.76
CA GLY A 440 -19.00 29.29 -6.65
C GLY A 440 -19.73 28.32 -5.73
N TRP A 441 -19.63 27.01 -5.94
CA TRP A 441 -20.36 26.00 -5.17
C TRP A 441 -19.62 25.62 -3.89
N ALA A 442 -20.37 25.11 -2.90
CA ALA A 442 -19.78 24.56 -1.69
C ALA A 442 -18.83 23.37 -2.04
N LEU A 443 -17.65 23.35 -1.42
CA LEU A 443 -16.57 22.43 -1.79
C LEU A 443 -16.96 20.95 -1.71
N ASP A 444 -17.78 20.57 -0.75
CA ASP A 444 -18.30 19.21 -0.54
C ASP A 444 -19.24 18.77 -1.66
N ALA A 445 -20.22 19.60 -2.03
CA ALA A 445 -21.12 19.35 -3.14
C ALA A 445 -20.35 19.29 -4.48
N ARG A 446 -19.40 20.22 -4.65
CA ARG A 446 -18.50 20.30 -5.82
C ARG A 446 -17.71 19.00 -5.97
N LEU A 447 -17.08 18.51 -4.91
CA LEU A 447 -16.31 17.26 -4.93
C LEU A 447 -17.19 16.07 -5.32
N ALA A 448 -18.37 15.92 -4.67
CA ALA A 448 -19.27 14.79 -4.92
C ALA A 448 -19.77 14.77 -6.37
N ILE A 449 -20.19 15.92 -6.90
CA ILE A 449 -20.69 16.04 -8.27
C ILE A 449 -19.57 15.78 -9.28
N GLN A 450 -18.38 16.32 -9.05
CA GLN A 450 -17.25 16.14 -9.96
C GLN A 450 -16.74 14.71 -10.00
N VAL A 451 -16.75 13.99 -8.86
CA VAL A 451 -16.43 12.56 -8.85
C VAL A 451 -17.45 11.77 -9.68
N ALA A 452 -18.76 12.03 -9.50
CA ALA A 452 -19.81 11.38 -10.29
C ALA A 452 -19.68 11.72 -11.79
N LEU A 453 -19.45 12.99 -12.10
CA LEU A 453 -19.26 13.47 -13.48
C LEU A 453 -18.03 12.81 -14.13
N GLY A 454 -16.92 12.68 -13.41
CA GLY A 454 -15.72 12.00 -13.90
C GLY A 454 -15.98 10.55 -14.27
N VAL A 455 -16.69 9.81 -13.41
CA VAL A 455 -17.08 8.42 -13.69
C VAL A 455 -17.96 8.33 -14.94
N ILE A 456 -18.95 9.21 -15.08
CA ILE A 456 -19.86 9.22 -16.22
C ILE A 456 -19.11 9.56 -17.50
N ILE A 457 -18.32 10.63 -17.50
CA ILE A 457 -17.54 11.08 -18.69
C ILE A 457 -16.59 9.97 -19.12
N TYR A 458 -15.85 9.39 -18.17
CA TYR A 458 -14.91 8.32 -18.50
C TYR A 458 -15.61 7.10 -19.09
N ALA A 459 -16.73 6.68 -18.51
CA ALA A 459 -17.55 5.58 -19.04
C ALA A 459 -18.05 5.86 -20.46
N ILE A 460 -18.50 7.08 -20.74
CA ILE A 460 -18.93 7.52 -22.08
C ILE A 460 -17.75 7.46 -23.05
N LEU A 461 -16.60 8.05 -22.70
CA LEU A 461 -15.41 8.09 -23.56
C LEU A 461 -14.92 6.67 -23.92
N VAL A 462 -14.76 5.81 -22.91
CA VAL A 462 -14.30 4.44 -23.07
C VAL A 462 -15.24 3.62 -23.96
N ARG A 463 -16.55 3.85 -23.85
CA ARG A 463 -17.55 3.24 -24.72
C ARG A 463 -17.49 3.80 -26.14
N THR A 464 -17.45 5.13 -26.29
CA THR A 464 -17.47 5.80 -27.60
C THR A 464 -16.25 5.41 -28.43
N PHE A 465 -15.07 5.38 -27.81
CA PHE A 465 -13.83 4.95 -28.46
C PHE A 465 -13.67 3.43 -28.53
N ARG A 466 -14.65 2.67 -28.04
CA ARG A 466 -14.67 1.19 -28.05
C ARG A 466 -13.35 0.59 -27.59
N LEU A 467 -12.80 1.08 -26.46
CA LEU A 467 -11.53 0.57 -25.96
C LEU A 467 -11.61 -0.94 -25.74
N GLN A 468 -10.65 -1.69 -26.31
CA GLN A 468 -10.64 -3.16 -26.20
C GLN A 468 -10.74 -3.68 -24.77
N ALA A 469 -10.08 -3.02 -23.80
CA ALA A 469 -10.17 -3.37 -22.38
C ALA A 469 -11.61 -3.26 -21.83
N TRP A 470 -12.35 -2.24 -22.23
CA TRP A 470 -13.73 -2.08 -21.83
C TRP A 470 -14.62 -3.18 -22.39
N VAL A 471 -14.49 -3.45 -23.69
CA VAL A 471 -15.24 -4.50 -24.36
C VAL A 471 -15.00 -5.86 -23.68
N GLU A 472 -13.74 -6.17 -23.34
CA GLU A 472 -13.37 -7.39 -22.61
C GLU A 472 -14.01 -7.46 -21.20
N VAL A 473 -13.98 -6.36 -20.42
CA VAL A 473 -14.61 -6.30 -19.09
C VAL A 473 -16.11 -6.55 -19.19
N VAL A 474 -16.76 -5.88 -20.13
CA VAL A 474 -18.20 -6.02 -20.33
C VAL A 474 -18.57 -7.45 -20.77
N HIS A 475 -17.79 -8.07 -21.64
CA HIS A 475 -18.00 -9.47 -22.04
C HIS A 475 -17.85 -10.45 -20.86
N ILE A 476 -16.85 -10.26 -19.99
CA ILE A 476 -16.67 -11.07 -18.77
C ILE A 476 -17.87 -10.92 -17.83
N LEU A 477 -18.36 -9.71 -17.64
CA LEU A 477 -19.53 -9.43 -16.79
C LEU A 477 -20.82 -10.00 -17.39
N LEU A 478 -20.99 -9.92 -18.71
CA LEU A 478 -22.11 -10.54 -19.42
C LEU A 478 -22.10 -12.06 -19.28
N ALA A 479 -20.96 -12.69 -19.46
CA ALA A 479 -20.82 -14.14 -19.28
C ALA A 479 -21.20 -14.58 -17.85
N ARG A 480 -20.79 -13.81 -16.83
CA ARG A 480 -21.15 -14.07 -15.42
C ARG A 480 -22.64 -13.85 -15.10
N SER A 481 -23.25 -12.85 -15.74
CA SER A 481 -24.68 -12.53 -15.53
C SER A 481 -25.63 -13.40 -16.35
N GLY A 482 -25.13 -14.40 -17.06
CA GLY A 482 -25.94 -15.24 -17.96
C GLY A 482 -26.63 -14.45 -19.08
N GLY A 483 -26.06 -13.31 -19.48
CA GLY A 483 -26.62 -12.46 -20.53
C GLY A 483 -27.88 -11.66 -20.14
N ARG A 484 -28.33 -11.72 -18.88
CA ARG A 484 -29.61 -11.12 -18.44
C ARG A 484 -29.58 -9.60 -18.23
N SER A 485 -28.41 -8.97 -18.09
CA SER A 485 -28.31 -7.53 -17.80
C SER A 485 -28.45 -6.66 -19.06
N ARG A 486 -29.58 -5.93 -19.19
CA ARG A 486 -29.78 -4.95 -20.26
C ARG A 486 -28.71 -3.85 -20.29
N PHE A 487 -28.29 -3.39 -19.11
CA PHE A 487 -27.21 -2.39 -18.97
C PHE A 487 -25.88 -2.88 -19.55
N LEU A 488 -25.50 -4.13 -19.26
CA LEU A 488 -24.24 -4.70 -19.77
C LEU A 488 -24.29 -4.92 -21.29
N ARG A 489 -25.44 -5.32 -21.87
CA ARG A 489 -25.62 -5.41 -23.33
C ARG A 489 -25.49 -4.05 -24.00
N TRP A 490 -26.13 -3.05 -23.43
CA TRP A 490 -25.98 -1.67 -23.88
C TRP A 490 -24.50 -1.19 -23.78
N ALA A 491 -23.80 -1.50 -22.69
CA ALA A 491 -22.38 -1.15 -22.49
C ALA A 491 -21.44 -1.88 -23.46
N ALA A 492 -21.80 -3.08 -23.94
CA ALA A 492 -21.05 -3.83 -24.94
C ALA A 492 -21.27 -3.31 -26.38
N GLY A 493 -22.22 -2.40 -26.60
CA GLY A 493 -22.58 -1.92 -27.92
C GLY A 493 -23.43 -2.89 -28.74
N HIS A 494 -24.00 -3.93 -28.11
CA HIS A 494 -25.06 -4.72 -28.70
C HIS A 494 -26.36 -3.95 -28.53
N GLU A 495 -26.84 -3.36 -29.61
CA GLU A 495 -28.20 -2.78 -29.65
C GLU A 495 -29.21 -3.88 -29.29
N ALA A 496 -30.21 -3.48 -28.50
CA ALA A 496 -31.25 -4.36 -27.98
C ALA A 496 -32.20 -4.85 -29.06
#